data_594ddbf57fd051dfc33fc1b2f43a4adb
#
_entry.id   594ddbf57fd051dfc33fc1b2f43a4adb
#
_cell.length_a   1.000
_cell.length_b   1.000
_cell.length_c   1.000
_cell.angle_alpha   90.00
_cell.angle_beta   90.00
_cell.angle_gamma   90.00
#
_symmetry.space_group_name_H-M   'P 1'
#
loop_
_entity.id
_entity.type
_entity.pdbx_description
1 polymer ?
#
loop_
_entity_poly.entity_id
_entity_poly.type
_entity_poly.pdbx_seq_one_letter_code
_entity_poly.pdbx_strand_id
1 'polypeptide(L)'
;MTDLRDWTPPGLPPRAVIKGRYVTLEPVTQAHRDDLFAAYAEDTTGEMWGYLPNGPFADAAGYGVWLDAARMAFDPQHFAVRMADGRLGGTLSLMRIDPRAGSVETGFLTFAPRLQRTREATEAVYRLMEWSFNAGYRRFEWKCNAANLASRRAAQRFGFSYEGVFRQAGVVKGKNRDTAWFAAIDGEWPALKAAFETWLDPANFDENGRQRQSLAALTAPILVCGDPALAQ
;
A
#
# COMPACT_ATOMS: atom_id res chain seq x y z
N MET A 1 3.58 21.08 21.47
CA MET A 1 4.56 20.20 20.73
C MET A 1 4.76 18.95 21.54
N THR A 2 4.70 17.78 20.91
CA THR A 2 4.99 16.50 21.55
C THR A 2 6.47 16.44 21.89
N ASP A 3 6.82 16.06 23.12
CA ASP A 3 8.20 15.86 23.53
C ASP A 3 8.71 14.53 22.93
N LEU A 4 9.88 14.55 22.32
CA LEU A 4 10.52 13.42 21.66
C LEU A 4 11.93 13.12 22.19
N ARG A 5 12.29 13.65 23.35
CA ARG A 5 13.64 13.47 23.94
C ARG A 5 13.98 12.00 24.14
N ASP A 6 12.99 11.17 24.44
CA ASP A 6 13.17 9.73 24.68
C ASP A 6 12.81 8.87 23.45
N TRP A 7 12.42 9.51 22.34
CA TRP A 7 12.13 8.77 21.11
C TRP A 7 13.44 8.35 20.40
N THR A 8 13.53 7.07 20.07
CA THR A 8 14.67 6.52 19.33
C THR A 8 14.26 6.25 17.89
N PRO A 9 15.04 6.73 16.89
CA PRO A 9 14.78 6.43 15.49
C PRO A 9 14.70 4.92 15.23
N PRO A 10 13.71 4.44 14.47
CA PRO A 10 13.59 3.02 14.10
C PRO A 10 14.75 2.58 13.21
N GLY A 11 14.99 1.27 13.16
CA GLY A 11 15.88 0.68 12.17
C GLY A 11 15.30 0.69 10.78
N LEU A 12 16.16 0.41 9.79
CA LEU A 12 15.70 0.21 8.41
C LEU A 12 14.87 -1.08 8.29
N PRO A 13 13.87 -1.12 7.38
CA PRO A 13 13.09 -2.33 7.15
C PRO A 13 13.99 -3.50 6.73
N PRO A 14 13.92 -4.65 7.39
CA PRO A 14 14.61 -5.84 6.93
C PRO A 14 13.91 -6.38 5.67
N ARG A 15 14.69 -6.93 4.74
CA ARG A 15 14.14 -7.67 3.59
C ARG A 15 13.71 -9.06 4.04
N ALA A 16 12.63 -9.12 4.80
CA ALA A 16 12.12 -10.36 5.40
C ALA A 16 10.70 -10.63 4.92
N VAL A 17 10.32 -11.90 4.95
CA VAL A 17 8.94 -12.33 4.67
C VAL A 17 8.04 -11.87 5.81
N ILE A 18 6.91 -11.24 5.47
CA ILE A 18 5.87 -10.84 6.41
C ILE A 18 4.64 -11.72 6.18
N LYS A 19 4.31 -12.54 7.18
CA LYS A 19 3.17 -13.48 7.09
C LYS A 19 1.90 -12.84 7.64
N GLY A 20 0.83 -12.95 6.88
CA GLY A 20 -0.54 -12.65 7.28
C GLY A 20 -1.40 -13.91 7.40
N ARG A 21 -2.70 -13.72 7.60
CA ARG A 21 -3.71 -14.79 7.57
C ARG A 21 -4.08 -15.15 6.13
N TYR A 22 -4.21 -14.13 5.28
CA TYR A 22 -4.69 -14.26 3.90
C TYR A 22 -3.59 -14.04 2.88
N VAL A 23 -2.47 -13.40 3.28
CA VAL A 23 -1.33 -13.13 2.39
C VAL A 23 -0.01 -13.46 3.06
N THR A 24 0.98 -13.69 2.21
CA THR A 24 2.40 -13.61 2.57
C THR A 24 3.05 -12.56 1.70
N LEU A 25 3.72 -11.57 2.31
CA LEU A 25 4.51 -10.58 1.62
C LEU A 25 5.94 -11.10 1.51
N GLU A 26 6.40 -11.33 0.29
CA GLU A 26 7.73 -11.87 0.01
C GLU A 26 8.60 -10.79 -0.63
N PRO A 27 9.82 -10.50 -0.14
CA PRO A 27 10.73 -9.62 -0.88
C PRO A 27 10.85 -10.10 -2.33
N VAL A 28 10.70 -9.18 -3.29
CA VAL A 28 10.68 -9.58 -4.71
C VAL A 28 12.00 -10.22 -5.14
N THR A 29 11.88 -11.26 -5.96
CA THR A 29 13.01 -11.99 -6.58
C THR A 29 12.69 -12.29 -8.04
N GLN A 30 13.67 -12.71 -8.82
CA GLN A 30 13.45 -13.14 -10.22
C GLN A 30 12.53 -14.37 -10.34
N ALA A 31 12.43 -15.19 -9.30
CA ALA A 31 11.50 -16.32 -9.29
C ALA A 31 10.03 -15.90 -9.38
N HIS A 32 9.71 -14.65 -9.01
CA HIS A 32 8.34 -14.11 -9.08
C HIS A 32 7.97 -13.56 -10.47
N ARG A 33 8.93 -13.44 -11.40
CA ARG A 33 8.78 -12.75 -12.68
C ARG A 33 7.58 -13.24 -13.49
N ASP A 34 7.58 -14.52 -13.81
CA ASP A 34 6.62 -15.09 -14.76
C ASP A 34 5.21 -15.10 -14.16
N ASP A 35 5.08 -15.46 -12.90
CA ASP A 35 3.79 -15.47 -12.17
C ASP A 35 3.21 -14.06 -12.00
N LEU A 36 4.05 -13.06 -11.67
CA LEU A 36 3.60 -11.67 -11.57
C LEU A 36 3.22 -11.11 -12.93
N PHE A 37 4.04 -11.38 -13.98
CA PHE A 37 3.72 -10.92 -15.32
C PHE A 37 2.41 -11.53 -15.82
N ALA A 38 2.18 -12.82 -15.59
CA ALA A 38 0.93 -13.51 -15.91
C ALA A 38 -0.27 -12.91 -15.13
N ALA A 39 -0.06 -12.56 -13.85
CA ALA A 39 -1.09 -11.90 -13.06
C ALA A 39 -1.48 -10.53 -13.63
N TYR A 40 -0.50 -9.74 -14.06
CA TYR A 40 -0.73 -8.42 -14.64
C TYR A 40 -1.38 -8.47 -16.03
N ALA A 41 -1.17 -9.54 -16.79
CA ALA A 41 -1.81 -9.76 -18.09
C ALA A 41 -3.34 -9.94 -17.98
N GLU A 42 -3.90 -10.13 -16.79
CA GLU A 42 -5.36 -10.12 -16.56
C GLU A 42 -5.97 -8.72 -16.76
N ASP A 43 -5.16 -7.65 -16.63
CA ASP A 43 -5.59 -6.29 -16.99
C ASP A 43 -5.45 -6.06 -18.51
N THR A 44 -6.47 -6.47 -19.24
CA THR A 44 -6.50 -6.34 -20.72
C THR A 44 -6.61 -4.89 -21.19
N THR A 45 -6.96 -3.95 -20.31
CA THR A 45 -7.11 -2.52 -20.63
C THR A 45 -5.85 -1.72 -20.35
N GLY A 46 -4.97 -2.20 -19.49
CA GLY A 46 -3.78 -1.48 -19.01
C GLY A 46 -4.09 -0.36 -18.02
N GLU A 47 -5.31 -0.28 -17.51
CA GLU A 47 -5.74 0.79 -16.60
C GLU A 47 -4.95 0.81 -15.28
N MET A 48 -4.54 -0.36 -14.77
CA MET A 48 -3.76 -0.44 -13.55
C MET A 48 -2.42 0.32 -13.63
N TRP A 49 -1.88 0.51 -14.84
CA TRP A 49 -0.62 1.20 -15.09
C TRP A 49 -0.75 2.71 -15.27
N GLY A 50 -1.98 3.22 -15.36
CA GLY A 50 -2.27 4.60 -15.75
C GLY A 50 -1.61 5.65 -14.84
N TYR A 51 -1.49 5.37 -13.55
CA TYR A 51 -0.90 6.26 -12.56
C TYR A 51 0.46 5.81 -12.02
N LEU A 52 0.95 4.65 -12.46
CA LEU A 52 2.26 4.14 -12.09
C LEU A 52 3.36 4.73 -12.99
N PRO A 53 4.56 4.99 -12.49
CA PRO A 53 5.65 5.52 -13.31
C PRO A 53 6.22 4.47 -14.29
N ASN A 54 6.06 3.19 -13.97
CA ASN A 54 6.49 2.04 -14.78
C ASN A 54 5.29 1.39 -15.47
N GLY A 55 5.59 0.49 -16.42
CA GLY A 55 4.58 -0.29 -17.17
C GLY A 55 3.66 0.55 -18.08
N PRO A 56 2.76 -0.13 -18.82
CA PRO A 56 2.73 -1.58 -18.96
C PRO A 56 4.02 -2.13 -19.60
N PHE A 57 4.31 -3.40 -19.36
CA PHE A 57 5.46 -4.11 -19.96
C PHE A 57 4.98 -4.95 -21.14
N ALA A 58 5.76 -4.95 -22.24
CA ALA A 58 5.38 -5.67 -23.45
C ALA A 58 5.45 -7.19 -23.28
N ASP A 59 6.42 -7.65 -22.48
CA ASP A 59 6.68 -9.06 -22.24
C ASP A 59 7.29 -9.32 -20.86
N ALA A 60 7.41 -10.59 -20.50
CA ALA A 60 8.01 -11.01 -19.23
C ALA A 60 9.49 -10.65 -19.12
N ALA A 61 10.22 -10.54 -20.24
CA ALA A 61 11.63 -10.17 -20.23
C ALA A 61 11.80 -8.71 -19.83
N GLY A 62 11.03 -7.79 -20.43
CA GLY A 62 10.99 -6.37 -20.07
C GLY A 62 10.57 -6.15 -18.62
N TYR A 63 9.56 -6.90 -18.14
CA TYR A 63 9.20 -6.91 -16.74
C TYR A 63 10.35 -7.39 -15.84
N GLY A 64 11.07 -8.46 -16.27
CA GLY A 64 12.21 -9.01 -15.55
C GLY A 64 13.35 -8.01 -15.36
N VAL A 65 13.63 -7.17 -16.35
CA VAL A 65 14.61 -6.08 -16.22
C VAL A 65 14.21 -5.08 -15.14
N TRP A 66 12.95 -4.67 -15.12
CA TRP A 66 12.43 -3.79 -14.07
C TRP A 66 12.48 -4.48 -12.68
N LEU A 67 12.11 -5.75 -12.63
CA LEU A 67 12.10 -6.52 -11.39
C LEU A 67 13.51 -6.70 -10.81
N ASP A 68 14.53 -6.85 -11.65
CA ASP A 68 15.93 -6.89 -11.23
C ASP A 68 16.36 -5.57 -10.56
N ALA A 69 16.02 -4.45 -11.17
CA ALA A 69 16.27 -3.14 -10.55
C ALA A 69 15.50 -3.00 -9.22
N ALA A 70 14.24 -3.40 -9.18
CA ALA A 70 13.38 -3.33 -7.99
C ALA A 70 13.91 -4.18 -6.81
N ARG A 71 14.38 -5.41 -7.08
CA ARG A 71 14.93 -6.29 -6.03
C ARG A 71 16.26 -5.81 -5.47
N MET A 72 17.05 -5.07 -6.26
CA MET A 72 18.35 -4.53 -5.86
C MET A 72 18.23 -3.17 -5.17
N ALA A 73 17.14 -2.43 -5.41
CA ALA A 73 16.95 -1.11 -4.84
C ALA A 73 16.89 -1.19 -3.31
N PHE A 74 17.62 -0.30 -2.63
CA PHE A 74 17.53 -0.15 -1.18
C PHE A 74 16.19 0.49 -0.77
N ASP A 75 15.77 1.48 -1.51
CA ASP A 75 14.52 2.22 -1.41
C ASP A 75 14.05 2.55 -2.84
N PRO A 76 12.87 2.06 -3.27
CA PRO A 76 11.85 1.31 -2.51
C PRO A 76 12.20 -0.17 -2.28
N GLN A 77 11.71 -0.72 -1.16
CA GLN A 77 11.72 -2.16 -0.89
C GLN A 77 10.41 -2.79 -1.35
N HIS A 78 10.47 -3.56 -2.43
CA HIS A 78 9.30 -4.19 -3.03
C HIS A 78 9.02 -5.57 -2.45
N PHE A 79 7.73 -5.87 -2.27
CA PHE A 79 7.22 -7.17 -1.85
C PHE A 79 6.23 -7.70 -2.89
N ALA A 80 6.34 -8.98 -3.21
CA ALA A 80 5.32 -9.72 -3.93
C ALA A 80 4.23 -10.16 -2.94
N VAL A 81 2.98 -10.08 -3.35
CA VAL A 81 1.81 -10.51 -2.56
C VAL A 81 1.43 -11.92 -3.00
N ARG A 82 1.74 -12.90 -2.16
CA ARG A 82 1.25 -14.26 -2.33
C ARG A 82 -0.08 -14.41 -1.61
N MET A 83 -1.11 -14.76 -2.35
CA MET A 83 -2.47 -14.96 -1.86
C MET A 83 -2.61 -16.32 -1.16
N ALA A 84 -3.71 -16.53 -0.45
CA ALA A 84 -3.97 -17.77 0.29
C ALA A 84 -4.03 -19.03 -0.60
N ASP A 85 -4.40 -18.87 -1.87
CA ASP A 85 -4.41 -19.93 -2.88
C ASP A 85 -3.04 -20.26 -3.49
N GLY A 86 -1.98 -19.60 -3.00
CA GLY A 86 -0.60 -19.77 -3.46
C GLY A 86 -0.22 -18.95 -4.70
N ARG A 87 -1.18 -18.31 -5.39
CA ARG A 87 -0.90 -17.45 -6.55
C ARG A 87 -0.37 -16.09 -6.14
N LEU A 88 0.42 -15.47 -7.02
CA LEU A 88 0.83 -14.08 -6.84
C LEU A 88 -0.28 -13.15 -7.35
N GLY A 89 -0.61 -12.13 -6.56
CA GLY A 89 -1.65 -11.15 -6.89
C GLY A 89 -1.10 -9.77 -7.27
N GLY A 90 0.19 -9.53 -7.09
CA GLY A 90 0.80 -8.24 -7.41
C GLY A 90 1.95 -7.88 -6.49
N THR A 91 2.30 -6.60 -6.46
CA THR A 91 3.36 -6.05 -5.62
C THR A 91 2.93 -4.79 -4.90
N LEU A 92 3.60 -4.49 -3.79
CA LEU A 92 3.58 -3.20 -3.08
C LEU A 92 4.96 -2.96 -2.48
N SER A 93 5.22 -1.76 -1.95
CA SER A 93 6.53 -1.46 -1.37
C SER A 93 6.46 -0.61 -0.11
N LEU A 94 7.53 -0.65 0.69
CA LEU A 94 7.95 0.40 1.60
C LEU A 94 8.93 1.30 0.88
N MET A 95 8.72 2.60 0.92
CA MET A 95 9.55 3.59 0.22
C MET A 95 9.64 4.90 0.99
N ARG A 96 10.52 5.79 0.52
CA ARG A 96 10.83 7.05 1.22
C ARG A 96 11.06 6.81 2.70
N ILE A 97 11.93 5.83 2.95
CA ILE A 97 12.24 5.33 4.28
C ILE A 97 13.15 6.36 4.96
N ASP A 98 12.63 7.09 5.93
CA ASP A 98 13.38 8.07 6.71
C ASP A 98 13.32 7.74 8.21
N PRO A 99 14.26 6.95 8.73
CA PRO A 99 14.31 6.65 10.15
C PRO A 99 14.52 7.88 11.03
N ARG A 100 15.18 8.92 10.53
CA ARG A 100 15.43 10.14 11.33
C ARG A 100 14.15 10.92 11.61
N ALA A 101 13.27 10.99 10.62
CA ALA A 101 11.93 11.56 10.79
C ALA A 101 10.94 10.55 11.42
N GLY A 102 11.28 9.26 11.39
CA GLY A 102 10.39 8.16 11.76
C GLY A 102 9.24 8.03 10.75
N SER A 103 9.48 8.28 9.47
CA SER A 103 8.46 8.17 8.42
C SER A 103 8.81 7.12 7.38
N VAL A 104 7.76 6.48 6.85
CA VAL A 104 7.85 5.53 5.74
C VAL A 104 6.56 5.57 4.93
N GLU A 105 6.65 5.38 3.63
CA GLU A 105 5.50 5.39 2.72
C GLU A 105 5.24 3.98 2.19
N THR A 106 3.95 3.60 2.05
CA THR A 106 3.60 2.50 1.16
C THR A 106 3.31 3.04 -0.24
N GLY A 107 3.90 2.41 -1.25
CA GLY A 107 3.77 2.84 -2.63
C GLY A 107 3.94 1.72 -3.63
N PHE A 108 3.91 2.08 -4.92
CA PHE A 108 3.98 1.10 -6.02
C PHE A 108 2.99 -0.06 -5.86
N LEU A 109 1.76 0.25 -5.39
CA LEU A 109 0.72 -0.76 -5.28
C LEU A 109 0.28 -1.16 -6.70
N THR A 110 0.86 -2.25 -7.17
CA THR A 110 0.58 -2.83 -8.49
C THR A 110 -0.19 -4.12 -8.26
N PHE A 111 -1.50 -4.00 -8.08
CA PHE A 111 -2.40 -5.13 -7.80
C PHE A 111 -3.09 -5.59 -9.07
N ALA A 112 -2.86 -6.84 -9.45
CA ALA A 112 -3.56 -7.48 -10.55
C ALA A 112 -5.08 -7.56 -10.29
N PRO A 113 -5.94 -7.68 -11.31
CA PRO A 113 -7.39 -7.77 -11.14
C PRO A 113 -7.84 -8.77 -10.08
N ARG A 114 -7.18 -9.95 -10.00
CA ARG A 114 -7.48 -11.00 -9.02
C ARG A 114 -7.26 -10.58 -7.55
N LEU A 115 -6.37 -9.62 -7.31
CA LEU A 115 -6.07 -9.13 -5.95
C LEU A 115 -6.90 -7.90 -5.58
N GLN A 116 -7.30 -7.09 -6.57
CA GLN A 116 -8.03 -5.86 -6.32
C GLN A 116 -9.33 -6.10 -5.57
N ARG A 117 -9.65 -5.24 -4.59
CA ARG A 117 -10.89 -5.26 -3.78
C ARG A 117 -11.10 -6.54 -2.95
N THR A 118 -10.06 -7.30 -2.69
CA THR A 118 -10.09 -8.51 -1.87
C THR A 118 -9.69 -8.25 -0.42
N ARG A 119 -9.89 -9.25 0.45
CA ARG A 119 -9.36 -9.25 1.82
C ARG A 119 -7.85 -9.28 1.81
N GLU A 120 -7.28 -10.03 0.90
CA GLU A 120 -5.85 -10.16 0.66
C GLU A 120 -5.20 -8.81 0.36
N ALA A 121 -5.79 -8.00 -0.52
CA ALA A 121 -5.30 -6.65 -0.82
C ALA A 121 -5.31 -5.74 0.41
N THR A 122 -6.35 -5.85 1.23
CA THR A 122 -6.46 -5.08 2.47
C THR A 122 -5.43 -5.54 3.50
N GLU A 123 -5.27 -6.85 3.69
CA GLU A 123 -4.28 -7.38 4.60
C GLU A 123 -2.85 -7.06 4.17
N ALA A 124 -2.55 -7.04 2.86
CA ALA A 124 -1.23 -6.67 2.38
C ALA A 124 -0.80 -5.26 2.85
N VAL A 125 -1.70 -4.27 2.74
CA VAL A 125 -1.45 -2.92 3.24
C VAL A 125 -1.35 -2.90 4.77
N TYR A 126 -2.27 -3.57 5.45
CA TYR A 126 -2.28 -3.68 6.91
C TYR A 126 -0.96 -4.26 7.45
N ARG A 127 -0.41 -5.31 6.83
CA ARG A 127 0.84 -5.92 7.29
C ARG A 127 2.04 -4.99 7.16
N LEU A 128 2.13 -4.17 6.13
CA LEU A 128 3.18 -3.16 6.04
C LEU A 128 3.00 -2.05 7.08
N MET A 129 1.76 -1.60 7.30
CA MET A 129 1.44 -0.61 8.33
C MET A 129 1.76 -1.13 9.74
N GLU A 130 1.33 -2.36 10.06
CA GLU A 130 1.60 -3.02 11.34
C GLU A 130 3.09 -3.18 11.58
N TRP A 131 3.83 -3.66 10.57
CA TRP A 131 5.27 -3.78 10.67
C TRP A 131 5.91 -2.41 10.97
N SER A 132 5.51 -1.37 10.25
CA SER A 132 6.11 -0.04 10.38
C SER A 132 5.91 0.56 11.76
N PHE A 133 4.69 0.54 12.29
CA PHE A 133 4.42 1.07 13.62
C PHE A 133 5.07 0.23 14.73
N ASN A 134 5.07 -1.10 14.60
CA ASN A 134 5.74 -1.98 15.57
C ASN A 134 7.28 -1.81 15.56
N ALA A 135 7.86 -1.39 14.44
CA ALA A 135 9.28 -1.06 14.33
C ALA A 135 9.63 0.32 14.92
N GLY A 136 8.64 1.13 15.33
CA GLY A 136 8.82 2.45 15.94
C GLY A 136 8.74 3.62 14.96
N TYR A 137 8.30 3.40 13.72
CA TYR A 137 7.97 4.49 12.83
C TYR A 137 6.77 5.26 13.39
N ARG A 138 6.81 6.59 13.30
CA ARG A 138 5.78 7.47 13.86
C ARG A 138 4.73 7.86 12.82
N ARG A 139 5.05 7.66 11.53
CA ARG A 139 4.25 8.12 10.41
C ARG A 139 4.32 7.13 9.26
N PHE A 140 3.16 6.67 8.81
CA PHE A 140 2.99 5.82 7.65
C PHE A 140 2.23 6.60 6.58
N GLU A 141 2.82 6.75 5.39
CA GLU A 141 2.35 7.66 4.35
C GLU A 141 1.72 6.92 3.16
N TRP A 142 0.79 7.62 2.52
CA TRP A 142 0.22 7.24 1.22
C TRP A 142 0.16 8.46 0.32
N LYS A 143 0.73 8.35 -0.88
CA LYS A 143 0.74 9.42 -1.88
C LYS A 143 0.24 8.89 -3.21
N CYS A 144 -0.62 9.64 -3.87
CA CYS A 144 -1.09 9.27 -5.21
C CYS A 144 -1.27 10.51 -6.10
N ASN A 145 -1.42 10.26 -7.40
CA ASN A 145 -1.84 11.32 -8.31
C ASN A 145 -3.19 11.89 -7.83
N ALA A 146 -3.31 13.21 -7.73
CA ALA A 146 -4.53 13.86 -7.24
C ALA A 146 -5.78 13.52 -8.09
N ALA A 147 -5.61 13.17 -9.36
CA ALA A 147 -6.68 12.71 -10.24
C ALA A 147 -7.07 11.23 -10.03
N ASN A 148 -6.27 10.45 -9.29
CA ASN A 148 -6.55 9.04 -9.02
C ASN A 148 -7.54 8.90 -7.85
N LEU A 149 -8.82 9.14 -8.12
CA LEU A 149 -9.88 9.06 -7.10
C LEU A 149 -10.00 7.67 -6.47
N ALA A 150 -9.69 6.60 -7.22
CA ALA A 150 -9.70 5.24 -6.68
C ALA A 150 -8.65 5.06 -5.56
N SER A 151 -7.42 5.56 -5.80
CA SER A 151 -6.34 5.52 -4.80
C SER A 151 -6.64 6.43 -3.60
N ARG A 152 -7.23 7.62 -3.82
CA ARG A 152 -7.65 8.54 -2.75
C ARG A 152 -8.72 7.89 -1.86
N ARG A 153 -9.73 7.22 -2.46
CA ARG A 153 -10.74 6.45 -1.71
C ARG A 153 -10.11 5.28 -0.92
N ALA A 154 -9.13 4.60 -1.51
CA ALA A 154 -8.43 3.52 -0.84
C ALA A 154 -7.65 4.03 0.38
N ALA A 155 -6.90 5.13 0.25
CA ALA A 155 -6.18 5.75 1.37
C ALA A 155 -7.13 6.08 2.53
N GLN A 156 -8.21 6.79 2.25
CA GLN A 156 -9.19 7.16 3.29
C GLN A 156 -9.88 5.93 3.90
N ARG A 157 -10.21 4.91 3.08
CA ARG A 157 -10.77 3.65 3.57
C ARG A 157 -9.80 2.91 4.50
N PHE A 158 -8.51 3.02 4.27
CA PHE A 158 -7.47 2.43 5.14
C PHE A 158 -7.18 3.29 6.39
N GLY A 159 -7.88 4.40 6.57
CA GLY A 159 -7.74 5.25 7.75
C GLY A 159 -6.60 6.26 7.67
N PHE A 160 -6.07 6.52 6.46
CA PHE A 160 -5.14 7.61 6.28
C PHE A 160 -5.89 8.94 6.20
N SER A 161 -5.55 9.88 7.07
CA SER A 161 -6.08 11.25 7.05
C SER A 161 -5.51 12.03 5.87
N TYR A 162 -6.37 12.82 5.22
CA TYR A 162 -5.95 13.70 4.12
C TYR A 162 -5.16 14.90 4.63
N GLU A 163 -4.06 15.25 3.96
CA GLU A 163 -3.19 16.36 4.35
C GLU A 163 -3.08 17.47 3.30
N GLY A 164 -3.50 17.21 2.07
CA GLY A 164 -3.48 18.23 1.02
C GLY A 164 -3.04 17.73 -0.36
N VAL A 165 -2.92 18.66 -1.30
CA VAL A 165 -2.40 18.40 -2.65
C VAL A 165 -1.18 19.27 -2.90
N PHE A 166 -0.06 18.64 -3.24
CA PHE A 166 1.10 19.32 -3.80
C PHE A 166 0.88 19.51 -5.30
N ARG A 167 0.67 20.76 -5.70
CA ARG A 167 0.49 21.13 -7.12
C ARG A 167 1.83 21.04 -7.85
N GLN A 168 1.81 20.53 -9.08
CA GLN A 168 3.00 20.37 -9.93
C GLN A 168 4.16 19.64 -9.22
N ALA A 169 3.81 18.64 -8.41
CA ALA A 169 4.78 17.91 -7.60
C ALA A 169 5.72 17.02 -8.42
N GLY A 170 5.41 16.76 -9.68
CA GLY A 170 6.25 15.96 -10.54
C GLY A 170 5.75 15.85 -11.97
N VAL A 171 6.56 15.16 -12.78
CA VAL A 171 6.20 14.78 -14.16
C VAL A 171 6.24 13.25 -14.27
N VAL A 172 5.15 12.63 -14.69
CA VAL A 172 5.05 11.19 -14.87
C VAL A 172 4.55 10.89 -16.29
N LYS A 173 5.28 10.09 -17.05
CA LYS A 173 4.96 9.75 -18.45
C LYS A 173 4.67 11.00 -19.30
N GLY A 174 5.47 12.07 -19.11
CA GLY A 174 5.35 13.33 -19.83
C GLY A 174 4.17 14.23 -19.42
N LYS A 175 3.45 13.87 -18.36
CA LYS A 175 2.27 14.64 -17.87
C LYS A 175 2.53 15.22 -16.49
N ASN A 176 1.95 16.41 -16.22
CA ASN A 176 1.97 16.99 -14.87
C ASN A 176 1.32 16.03 -13.87
N ARG A 177 1.91 15.94 -12.69
CA ARG A 177 1.38 15.22 -11.56
C ARG A 177 1.24 16.14 -10.36
N ASP A 178 0.01 16.48 -10.03
CA ASP A 178 -0.35 16.94 -8.70
C ASP A 178 -0.45 15.72 -7.79
N THR A 179 0.05 15.82 -6.56
CA THR A 179 0.12 14.69 -5.65
C THR A 179 -0.72 14.93 -4.41
N ALA A 180 -1.72 14.11 -4.20
CA ALA A 180 -2.49 14.07 -2.96
C ALA A 180 -1.71 13.29 -1.88
N TRP A 181 -1.67 13.86 -0.67
CA TRP A 181 -0.93 13.37 0.48
C TRP A 181 -1.89 12.89 1.56
N PHE A 182 -1.59 11.74 2.13
CA PHE A 182 -2.32 11.13 3.22
C PHE A 182 -1.33 10.50 4.19
N ALA A 183 -1.69 10.47 5.47
CA ALA A 183 -0.89 9.79 6.48
C ALA A 183 -1.75 9.19 7.59
N ALA A 184 -1.22 8.15 8.23
CA ALA A 184 -1.60 7.69 9.55
C ALA A 184 -0.40 7.89 10.49
N ILE A 185 -0.64 8.23 11.75
CA ILE A 185 0.42 8.45 12.74
C ILE A 185 0.33 7.44 13.89
N ASP A 186 1.40 7.32 14.65
CA ASP A 186 1.55 6.37 15.76
C ASP A 186 0.46 6.53 16.83
N GLY A 187 0.03 7.76 17.11
CA GLY A 187 -1.07 8.03 18.04
C GLY A 187 -2.42 7.47 17.57
N GLU A 188 -2.63 7.29 16.26
CA GLU A 188 -3.85 6.74 15.66
C GLU A 188 -3.78 5.21 15.54
N TRP A 189 -2.56 4.66 15.55
CA TRP A 189 -2.31 3.26 15.26
C TRP A 189 -3.10 2.26 16.14
N PRO A 190 -3.22 2.42 17.46
CA PRO A 190 -3.98 1.45 18.27
C PRO A 190 -5.43 1.31 17.80
N ALA A 191 -6.09 2.42 17.47
CA ALA A 191 -7.46 2.42 16.96
C ALA A 191 -7.56 1.86 15.54
N LEU A 192 -6.62 2.22 14.66
CA LEU A 192 -6.52 1.68 13.30
C LEU A 192 -6.28 0.17 13.33
N LYS A 193 -5.37 -0.31 14.18
CA LYS A 193 -5.10 -1.74 14.34
C LYS A 193 -6.37 -2.50 14.71
N ALA A 194 -7.11 -2.02 15.72
CA ALA A 194 -8.36 -2.63 16.13
C ALA A 194 -9.41 -2.65 15.01
N ALA A 195 -9.50 -1.56 14.21
CA ALA A 195 -10.39 -1.49 13.05
C ALA A 195 -10.03 -2.53 11.97
N PHE A 196 -8.74 -2.67 11.65
CA PHE A 196 -8.26 -3.68 10.70
C PHE A 196 -8.48 -5.10 11.20
N GLU A 197 -8.16 -5.40 12.46
CA GLU A 197 -8.34 -6.71 13.06
C GLU A 197 -9.82 -7.11 13.07
N THR A 198 -10.71 -6.18 13.44
CA THR A 198 -12.16 -6.37 13.36
C THR A 198 -12.61 -6.65 11.93
N TRP A 199 -12.12 -5.88 10.97
CA TRP A 199 -12.52 -6.05 9.58
C TRP A 199 -12.01 -7.36 8.98
N LEU A 200 -10.76 -7.74 9.29
CA LEU A 200 -10.10 -8.97 8.77
C LEU A 200 -10.58 -10.25 9.47
N ASP A 201 -11.34 -10.14 10.57
CA ASP A 201 -11.90 -11.31 11.23
C ASP A 201 -12.85 -12.05 10.27
N PRO A 202 -12.72 -13.40 10.13
CA PRO A 202 -13.64 -14.19 9.32
C PRO A 202 -15.11 -13.99 9.69
N ALA A 203 -15.43 -13.74 10.96
CA ALA A 203 -16.80 -13.50 11.42
C ALA A 203 -17.40 -12.20 10.88
N ASN A 204 -16.59 -11.26 10.37
CA ASN A 204 -17.06 -10.06 9.70
C ASN A 204 -17.61 -10.32 8.28
N PHE A 205 -17.52 -11.55 7.78
CA PHE A 205 -18.00 -11.91 6.46
C PHE A 205 -19.08 -13.00 6.57
N ASP A 206 -20.11 -12.85 5.74
CA ASP A 206 -21.15 -13.86 5.60
C ASP A 206 -20.69 -15.04 4.72
N GLU A 207 -21.57 -16.03 4.56
CA GLU A 207 -21.33 -17.22 3.73
C GLU A 207 -21.03 -16.90 2.25
N ASN A 208 -21.47 -15.73 1.77
CA ASN A 208 -21.22 -15.23 0.41
C ASN A 208 -19.97 -14.35 0.34
N GLY A 209 -19.20 -14.21 1.42
CA GLY A 209 -18.01 -13.37 1.50
C GLY A 209 -18.30 -11.87 1.58
N ARG A 210 -19.55 -11.46 1.86
CA ARG A 210 -19.92 -10.04 2.01
C ARG A 210 -19.57 -9.56 3.42
N GLN A 211 -18.90 -8.41 3.51
CA GLN A 211 -18.57 -7.80 4.80
C GLN A 211 -19.84 -7.36 5.54
N ARG A 212 -19.93 -7.66 6.83
CA ARG A 212 -20.99 -7.20 7.73
C ARG A 212 -20.77 -5.74 8.12
N GLN A 213 -19.52 -5.39 8.39
CA GLN A 213 -19.05 -4.05 8.73
C GLN A 213 -17.95 -3.63 7.73
N SER A 214 -18.08 -2.45 7.14
CA SER A 214 -17.06 -1.97 6.18
C SER A 214 -15.84 -1.40 6.93
N LEU A 215 -14.64 -1.59 6.37
CA LEU A 215 -13.43 -0.96 6.93
C LEU A 215 -13.56 0.56 6.96
N ALA A 216 -14.17 1.17 5.93
CA ALA A 216 -14.39 2.61 5.90
C ALA A 216 -15.23 3.10 7.09
N ALA A 217 -16.26 2.33 7.52
CA ALA A 217 -17.06 2.68 8.69
C ALA A 217 -16.27 2.56 10.00
N LEU A 218 -15.36 1.58 10.07
CA LEU A 218 -14.51 1.37 11.24
C LEU A 218 -13.40 2.41 11.36
N THR A 219 -12.86 2.88 10.24
CA THR A 219 -11.75 3.86 10.23
C THR A 219 -12.23 5.31 10.22
N ALA A 220 -13.44 5.60 9.74
CA ALA A 220 -13.95 6.97 9.63
C ALA A 220 -13.88 7.78 10.94
N PRO A 221 -14.18 7.23 12.13
CA PRO A 221 -14.06 7.98 13.38
C PRO A 221 -12.62 8.34 13.78
N ILE A 222 -11.62 7.71 13.15
CA ILE A 222 -10.19 7.90 13.45
C ILE A 222 -9.60 9.01 12.59
N LEU A 223 -10.21 9.29 11.43
CA LEU A 223 -9.71 10.31 10.51
C LEU A 223 -9.73 11.70 11.13
N VAL A 224 -8.60 12.37 11.10
CA VAL A 224 -8.48 13.78 11.52
C VAL A 224 -9.04 14.71 10.44
N CYS A 225 -8.86 14.34 9.16
CA CYS A 225 -9.37 15.10 8.02
C CYS A 225 -9.77 14.16 6.88
N GLY A 226 -10.99 14.34 6.38
CA GLY A 226 -11.48 13.67 5.18
C GLY A 226 -11.03 14.38 3.91
N ASP A 227 -10.92 13.62 2.83
CA ASP A 227 -10.56 14.15 1.51
C ASP A 227 -11.73 14.91 0.88
N PRO A 228 -11.64 16.24 0.64
CA PRO A 228 -12.75 17.02 0.10
C PRO A 228 -13.16 16.62 -1.32
N ALA A 229 -12.27 15.97 -2.09
CA ALA A 229 -12.64 15.48 -3.41
C ALA A 229 -13.51 14.21 -3.38
N LEU A 230 -13.69 13.59 -2.22
CA LEU A 230 -14.53 12.41 -2.02
C LEU A 230 -15.87 12.75 -1.35
N ALA A 231 -16.08 14.00 -0.95
CA ALA A 231 -17.29 14.48 -0.28
C ALA A 231 -18.45 14.82 -1.24
N GLN A 232 -18.27 14.56 -2.57
CA GLN A 232 -19.26 14.82 -3.61
C GLN A 232 -20.09 13.56 -3.94
#